data_85e6b4f56261172a457305eb068b1fbc
#
_entry.id   85e6b4f56261172a457305eb068b1fbc
#
_cell.length_a   1.000
_cell.length_b   1.000
_cell.length_c   1.000
_cell.angle_alpha   90.00
_cell.angle_beta   90.00
_cell.angle_gamma   90.00
#
_symmetry.space_group_name_H-M   'P 1'
#
loop_
_entity.id
_entity.type
_entity.pdbx_description
1 polymer ?
#
loop_
_entity_poly.entity_id
_entity_poly.type
_entity_poly.pdbx_seq_one_letter_code
_entity_poly.pdbx_strand_id
1 'polypeptide(L)'
;MFNQKNTKITGDFIKKRLNNLFILIIICFAVLIVNLWYLQIIKGQEYEQRAINNCIRSLVEEAPRGEIFDKNGNLLITNRPAVNFTVIPAEIEDYNIVSRQLSSIMLLEESYLINKFEQLKQRPFQAQTVVRDLEKEQIIAVEEQKYKFKGTLLTVQPERKYLYQDLAAHLLGYVNEISEEELQSSNYQHLSGGDIVGKSGIEKYYDAYLRGTKGSKEVEVDALGREVLTLKSVEPIAGNDIYLTIDSKLQLYIQELMAGLKGTAIITEANSGKILAMVSQPGYDPNLFTQQISIEQWQGIVHSKDNILCNRSIQGVYPPGSVFKLITAIAALEEGAVGLNDRIYCPGSFKLGDSTFKCWRETGHGNQSFLDAISNSCNVFFYNMGQRLGIDKLNHYATMFGLGEKTDIDLPGELTGLVPSQEWKRRTFNQVWFPGDNINLAIGQGYLLTTPFQIHNMLCIITNDGNVYRQYHVDRIVSQSGDVIKKYEPEIIRKVNVSADTFRVVKEGMKKVVEEGTGFNARIEGLSLAGKTGTAQNPQGENHGWFVGFAPFQNPEICITVFVEHGGDGSQSAAPIAGEIIKYYFLQKNGQIVQLNE
;
A
#
# COMPACT_ATOMS: atom_id res chain seq x y z
N MET A 1 56.17 -57.83 -85.10
CA MET A 1 55.00 -58.28 -84.33
C MET A 1 55.23 -58.05 -82.80
N PHE A 2 55.50 -56.85 -82.38
CA PHE A 2 55.72 -56.55 -80.92
C PHE A 2 55.15 -55.18 -80.49
N ASN A 3 53.89 -54.79 -80.84
CA ASN A 3 53.37 -53.55 -80.29
C ASN A 3 51.84 -53.52 -80.05
N GLN A 4 51.11 -54.64 -80.21
CA GLN A 4 49.65 -54.63 -80.02
C GLN A 4 49.19 -55.23 -78.70
N LYS A 5 50.05 -55.95 -77.94
CA LYS A 5 49.66 -56.51 -76.61
C LYS A 5 49.75 -55.53 -75.46
N ASN A 6 50.69 -54.56 -75.49
CA ASN A 6 50.89 -53.67 -74.35
C ASN A 6 49.82 -52.56 -74.32
N THR A 7 49.25 -52.13 -75.48
CA THR A 7 48.19 -51.08 -75.53
C THR A 7 46.83 -51.61 -75.07
N LYS A 8 46.53 -52.94 -75.19
CA LYS A 8 45.29 -53.54 -74.68
C LYS A 8 45.33 -53.72 -73.19
N ILE A 9 46.45 -54.07 -72.59
CA ILE A 9 46.60 -54.24 -71.10
C ILE A 9 46.53 -52.90 -70.35
N THR A 10 47.08 -51.82 -70.89
CA THR A 10 46.98 -50.47 -70.33
C THR A 10 45.57 -49.90 -70.48
N GLY A 11 44.84 -50.16 -71.57
CA GLY A 11 43.45 -49.72 -71.78
C GLY A 11 42.49 -50.42 -70.79
N ASP A 12 42.61 -51.67 -70.58
CA ASP A 12 41.77 -52.45 -69.65
C ASP A 12 42.04 -52.06 -68.17
N PHE A 13 43.27 -51.74 -67.82
CA PHE A 13 43.65 -51.27 -66.50
C PHE A 13 43.11 -49.87 -66.22
N ILE A 14 43.15 -48.97 -67.17
CA ILE A 14 42.58 -47.64 -67.09
C ILE A 14 41.06 -47.72 -67.02
N LYS A 15 40.39 -48.55 -67.81
CA LYS A 15 38.93 -48.76 -67.71
C LYS A 15 38.49 -49.26 -66.35
N LYS A 16 39.24 -50.19 -65.76
CA LYS A 16 38.96 -50.75 -64.43
C LYS A 16 39.12 -49.73 -63.34
N ARG A 17 40.13 -48.86 -63.41
CA ARG A 17 40.28 -47.69 -62.50
C ARG A 17 39.18 -46.65 -62.67
N LEU A 18 38.80 -46.32 -63.92
CA LEU A 18 37.68 -45.43 -64.19
C LEU A 18 36.34 -45.99 -63.68
N ASN A 19 36.09 -47.31 -63.86
CA ASN A 19 34.90 -47.94 -63.30
C ASN A 19 34.89 -47.92 -61.79
N ASN A 20 36.04 -48.22 -61.15
CA ASN A 20 36.15 -48.14 -59.70
C ASN A 20 35.94 -46.70 -59.17
N LEU A 21 36.46 -45.69 -59.90
CA LEU A 21 36.25 -44.29 -59.59
C LEU A 21 34.76 -43.91 -59.75
N PHE A 22 34.11 -44.40 -60.83
CA PHE A 22 32.69 -44.19 -61.07
C PHE A 22 31.81 -44.83 -60.00
N ILE A 23 32.13 -46.05 -59.57
CA ILE A 23 31.44 -46.72 -58.44
C ILE A 23 31.65 -45.96 -57.15
N LEU A 24 32.86 -45.45 -56.88
CA LEU A 24 33.14 -44.64 -55.68
C LEU A 24 32.30 -43.35 -55.70
N ILE A 25 32.18 -42.67 -56.83
CA ILE A 25 31.36 -41.47 -57.01
C ILE A 25 29.88 -41.80 -56.77
N ILE A 26 29.36 -42.92 -57.31
CA ILE A 26 27.97 -43.34 -57.06
C ILE A 26 27.73 -43.64 -55.58
N ILE A 27 28.66 -44.28 -54.89
CA ILE A 27 28.56 -44.54 -53.47
C ILE A 27 28.55 -43.24 -52.66
N CYS A 28 29.42 -42.26 -53.02
CA CYS A 28 29.42 -40.95 -52.37
C CYS A 28 28.08 -40.21 -52.59
N PHE A 29 27.55 -40.24 -53.82
CA PHE A 29 26.22 -39.65 -54.09
C PHE A 29 25.10 -40.39 -53.37
N ALA A 30 25.14 -41.71 -53.30
CA ALA A 30 24.14 -42.49 -52.52
C ALA A 30 24.15 -42.11 -51.05
N VAL A 31 25.34 -41.98 -50.43
CA VAL A 31 25.48 -41.51 -49.04
C VAL A 31 24.93 -40.11 -48.86
N LEU A 32 25.20 -39.18 -49.79
CA LEU A 32 24.66 -37.84 -49.73
C LEU A 32 23.12 -37.81 -49.87
N ILE A 33 22.57 -38.64 -50.79
CA ILE A 33 21.10 -38.74 -50.96
C ILE A 33 20.45 -39.33 -49.69
N VAL A 34 21.00 -40.36 -49.12
CA VAL A 34 20.50 -40.98 -47.85
C VAL A 34 20.58 -39.97 -46.70
N ASN A 35 21.68 -39.24 -46.61
CA ASN A 35 21.81 -38.20 -45.57
C ASN A 35 20.83 -37.05 -45.83
N LEU A 36 20.65 -36.62 -47.08
CA LEU A 36 19.67 -35.59 -47.43
C LEU A 36 18.24 -36.05 -47.10
N TRP A 37 17.90 -37.30 -47.46
CA TRP A 37 16.62 -37.92 -47.10
C TRP A 37 16.42 -37.99 -45.58
N TYR A 38 17.42 -38.38 -44.82
CA TYR A 38 17.39 -38.40 -43.35
C TYR A 38 17.13 -37.01 -42.80
N LEU A 39 17.84 -35.98 -43.27
CA LEU A 39 17.68 -34.60 -42.80
C LEU A 39 16.34 -34.00 -43.20
N GLN A 40 15.82 -34.26 -44.42
CA GLN A 40 14.60 -33.67 -44.93
C GLN A 40 13.33 -34.40 -44.47
N ILE A 41 13.36 -35.73 -44.36
CA ILE A 41 12.16 -36.52 -44.06
C ILE A 41 12.13 -36.91 -42.59
N ILE A 42 13.22 -37.48 -42.06
CA ILE A 42 13.23 -37.96 -40.67
C ILE A 42 13.36 -36.78 -39.68
N LYS A 43 14.24 -35.84 -39.98
CA LYS A 43 14.47 -34.65 -39.15
C LYS A 43 13.79 -33.38 -39.67
N GLY A 44 13.05 -33.46 -40.75
CA GLY A 44 12.42 -32.32 -41.41
C GLY A 44 11.53 -31.50 -40.46
N GLN A 45 10.64 -32.18 -39.71
CA GLN A 45 9.78 -31.53 -38.75
C GLN A 45 10.56 -30.86 -37.59
N GLU A 46 11.65 -31.49 -37.14
CA GLU A 46 12.50 -30.91 -36.08
C GLU A 46 13.20 -29.64 -36.59
N TYR A 47 13.72 -29.66 -37.82
CA TYR A 47 14.37 -28.47 -38.40
C TYR A 47 13.38 -27.39 -38.82
N GLU A 48 12.19 -27.75 -39.29
CA GLU A 48 11.10 -26.84 -39.56
C GLU A 48 10.65 -26.11 -38.28
N GLN A 49 10.46 -26.87 -37.19
CA GLN A 49 10.12 -26.27 -35.88
C GLN A 49 11.25 -25.37 -35.36
N ARG A 50 12.51 -25.74 -35.54
CA ARG A 50 13.65 -24.87 -35.18
C ARG A 50 13.70 -23.60 -36.04
N ALA A 51 13.40 -23.70 -37.34
CA ALA A 51 13.34 -22.55 -38.24
C ALA A 51 12.19 -21.60 -37.85
N ILE A 52 11.02 -22.17 -37.57
CA ILE A 52 9.86 -21.40 -37.06
C ILE A 52 10.22 -20.69 -35.78
N ASN A 53 10.80 -21.41 -34.80
CA ASN A 53 11.20 -20.84 -33.53
C ASN A 53 12.30 -19.76 -33.65
N ASN A 54 13.10 -19.80 -34.72
CA ASN A 54 14.12 -18.78 -35.00
C ASN A 54 13.56 -17.54 -35.71
N CYS A 55 12.45 -17.67 -36.42
CA CYS A 55 11.85 -16.60 -37.21
C CYS A 55 10.61 -15.97 -36.53
N ILE A 56 9.91 -16.72 -35.66
CA ILE A 56 8.71 -16.24 -35.00
C ILE A 56 9.05 -15.89 -33.55
N ARG A 57 8.72 -14.67 -33.14
CA ARG A 57 8.81 -14.19 -31.76
C ARG A 57 7.45 -13.92 -31.19
N SER A 58 7.23 -14.38 -29.97
CA SER A 58 6.07 -14.02 -29.17
C SER A 58 6.47 -12.87 -28.24
N LEU A 59 5.89 -11.72 -28.49
CA LEU A 59 6.04 -10.51 -27.67
C LEU A 59 4.81 -10.38 -26.77
N VAL A 60 5.04 -10.21 -25.47
CA VAL A 60 3.97 -9.90 -24.53
C VAL A 60 3.70 -8.40 -24.59
N GLU A 61 2.44 -8.03 -24.79
CA GLU A 61 1.99 -6.65 -24.71
C GLU A 61 1.37 -6.41 -23.35
N GLU A 62 2.02 -5.54 -22.57
CA GLU A 62 1.54 -5.20 -21.21
C GLU A 62 0.26 -4.37 -21.29
N ALA A 63 -0.71 -4.71 -20.46
CA ALA A 63 -1.95 -3.95 -20.36
C ALA A 63 -1.75 -2.68 -19.53
N PRO A 64 -2.30 -1.53 -19.94
CA PRO A 64 -2.40 -0.37 -19.06
C PRO A 64 -3.19 -0.74 -17.81
N ARG A 65 -2.71 -0.31 -16.65
CA ARG A 65 -3.49 -0.44 -15.41
C ARG A 65 -4.63 0.56 -15.42
N GLY A 66 -5.76 0.23 -14.78
CA GLY A 66 -6.87 1.14 -14.58
C GLY A 66 -6.43 2.44 -13.90
N GLU A 67 -7.07 3.53 -14.22
CA GLU A 67 -6.80 4.84 -13.64
C GLU A 67 -7.46 4.98 -12.27
N ILE A 68 -6.92 5.89 -11.44
CA ILE A 68 -7.48 6.15 -10.10
C ILE A 68 -7.86 7.62 -10.01
N PHE A 69 -9.11 7.85 -9.63
CA PHE A 69 -9.72 9.17 -9.52
C PHE A 69 -10.13 9.47 -8.07
N ASP A 70 -10.16 10.75 -7.71
CA ASP A 70 -10.77 11.19 -6.46
C ASP A 70 -12.32 11.19 -6.55
N LYS A 71 -13.00 11.60 -5.46
CA LYS A 71 -14.46 11.67 -5.40
C LYS A 71 -15.09 12.63 -6.41
N ASN A 72 -14.33 13.63 -6.88
CA ASN A 72 -14.77 14.67 -7.81
C ASN A 72 -14.44 14.32 -9.27
N GLY A 73 -13.77 13.17 -9.51
CA GLY A 73 -13.32 12.77 -10.84
C GLY A 73 -11.97 13.37 -11.25
N ASN A 74 -11.21 13.96 -10.31
CA ASN A 74 -9.84 14.39 -10.58
C ASN A 74 -8.95 13.18 -10.68
N LEU A 75 -8.16 13.09 -11.76
CA LEU A 75 -7.23 12.01 -12.00
C LEU A 75 -6.05 12.10 -11.03
N LEU A 76 -5.78 11.02 -10.28
CA LEU A 76 -4.68 10.93 -9.32
C LEU A 76 -3.53 10.09 -9.86
N ILE A 77 -3.85 8.96 -10.49
CA ILE A 77 -2.86 8.01 -11.01
C ILE A 77 -3.29 7.57 -12.41
N THR A 78 -2.33 7.61 -13.34
CA THR A 78 -2.51 7.21 -14.73
C THR A 78 -1.35 6.33 -15.21
N ASN A 79 -1.28 6.09 -16.49
CA ASN A 79 -0.15 5.42 -17.15
C ASN A 79 0.47 6.35 -18.18
N ARG A 80 1.78 6.26 -18.38
CA ARG A 80 2.49 6.92 -19.47
C ARG A 80 3.27 5.91 -20.29
N PRO A 81 3.46 6.14 -21.59
CA PRO A 81 4.37 5.31 -22.36
C PRO A 81 5.80 5.50 -21.84
N ALA A 82 6.50 4.39 -21.65
CA ALA A 82 7.91 4.36 -21.28
C ALA A 82 8.66 3.37 -22.17
N VAL A 83 9.92 3.67 -22.46
CA VAL A 83 10.78 2.80 -23.25
C VAL A 83 11.57 1.91 -22.31
N ASN A 84 11.44 0.60 -22.50
CA ASN A 84 12.10 -0.40 -21.67
C ASN A 84 13.18 -1.14 -22.50
N PHE A 85 14.30 -1.48 -21.85
CA PHE A 85 15.30 -2.36 -22.42
C PHE A 85 14.91 -3.81 -22.16
N THR A 86 14.62 -4.53 -23.21
CA THR A 86 14.10 -5.90 -23.19
C THR A 86 15.08 -6.82 -23.89
N VAL A 87 15.23 -8.05 -23.40
CA VAL A 87 16.12 -9.06 -23.97
C VAL A 87 15.39 -10.35 -24.24
N ILE A 88 15.88 -11.10 -25.23
CA ILE A 88 15.53 -12.50 -25.46
C ILE A 88 16.75 -13.34 -25.03
N PRO A 89 16.70 -14.00 -23.87
CA PRO A 89 17.88 -14.61 -23.28
C PRO A 89 18.58 -15.64 -24.19
N ALA A 90 17.83 -16.42 -24.97
CA ALA A 90 18.39 -17.41 -25.90
C ALA A 90 19.25 -16.82 -27.02
N GLU A 91 19.14 -15.53 -27.30
CA GLU A 91 19.86 -14.84 -28.37
C GLU A 91 21.12 -14.12 -27.88
N ILE A 92 21.34 -14.06 -26.57
CA ILE A 92 22.51 -13.42 -25.98
C ILE A 92 23.67 -14.42 -25.95
N GLU A 93 24.73 -14.10 -26.68
CA GLU A 93 25.92 -14.97 -26.79
C GLU A 93 26.77 -14.92 -25.51
N ASP A 94 26.96 -13.73 -24.91
CA ASP A 94 27.76 -13.54 -23.69
C ASP A 94 27.13 -12.49 -22.77
N TYR A 95 26.54 -12.95 -21.69
CA TYR A 95 25.88 -12.10 -20.67
C TYR A 95 26.85 -11.14 -19.98
N ASN A 96 28.11 -11.53 -19.78
CA ASN A 96 29.08 -10.67 -19.09
C ASN A 96 29.45 -9.46 -19.96
N ILE A 97 29.58 -9.66 -21.28
CA ILE A 97 29.88 -8.57 -22.21
C ILE A 97 28.70 -7.59 -22.23
N VAL A 98 27.48 -8.11 -22.38
CA VAL A 98 26.27 -7.27 -22.41
C VAL A 98 26.08 -6.55 -21.08
N SER A 99 26.26 -7.21 -19.94
CA SER A 99 26.14 -6.60 -18.61
C SER A 99 27.13 -5.45 -18.42
N ARG A 100 28.39 -5.64 -18.80
CA ARG A 100 29.41 -4.59 -18.70
C ARG A 100 29.11 -3.38 -19.57
N GLN A 101 28.64 -3.58 -20.80
CA GLN A 101 28.27 -2.50 -21.70
C GLN A 101 27.03 -1.76 -21.20
N LEU A 102 26.00 -2.48 -20.73
CA LEU A 102 24.80 -1.90 -20.16
C LEU A 102 25.08 -1.14 -18.86
N SER A 103 25.94 -1.68 -17.99
CA SER A 103 26.34 -1.03 -16.74
C SER A 103 26.81 0.41 -16.98
N SER A 104 27.63 0.64 -18.01
CA SER A 104 28.13 1.98 -18.34
C SER A 104 27.07 2.92 -18.93
N ILE A 105 26.09 2.40 -19.67
CA ILE A 105 25.00 3.19 -20.26
C ILE A 105 23.91 3.49 -19.23
N MET A 106 23.54 2.48 -18.45
CA MET A 106 22.41 2.55 -17.51
C MET A 106 22.81 3.07 -16.14
N LEU A 107 24.11 3.27 -15.87
CA LEU A 107 24.67 3.64 -14.55
C LEU A 107 24.28 2.65 -13.44
N LEU A 108 24.21 1.35 -13.79
CA LEU A 108 23.86 0.26 -12.90
C LEU A 108 25.08 -0.62 -12.59
N GLU A 109 25.09 -1.28 -11.44
CA GLU A 109 26.15 -2.24 -11.11
C GLU A 109 26.13 -3.45 -12.05
N GLU A 110 27.31 -3.86 -12.54
CA GLU A 110 27.46 -5.04 -13.41
C GLU A 110 26.94 -6.30 -12.73
N SER A 111 27.18 -6.45 -11.42
CA SER A 111 26.71 -7.55 -10.59
C SER A 111 25.18 -7.68 -10.56
N TYR A 112 24.49 -6.55 -10.49
CA TYR A 112 23.02 -6.50 -10.55
C TYR A 112 22.51 -7.03 -11.89
N LEU A 113 23.09 -6.57 -13.00
CA LEU A 113 22.69 -6.98 -14.36
C LEU A 113 22.95 -8.47 -14.59
N ILE A 114 24.10 -9.01 -14.13
CA ILE A 114 24.41 -10.43 -14.21
C ILE A 114 23.37 -11.26 -13.48
N ASN A 115 23.05 -10.89 -12.24
CA ASN A 115 22.02 -11.59 -11.45
C ASN A 115 20.64 -11.53 -12.13
N LYS A 116 20.27 -10.38 -12.69
CA LYS A 116 19.01 -10.23 -13.43
C LYS A 116 18.98 -11.16 -14.65
N PHE A 117 20.04 -11.21 -15.45
CA PHE A 117 20.14 -12.10 -16.59
C PHE A 117 20.05 -13.59 -16.21
N GLU A 118 20.64 -13.99 -15.08
CA GLU A 118 20.52 -15.39 -14.59
C GLU A 118 19.07 -15.76 -14.29
N GLN A 119 18.30 -14.87 -13.70
CA GLN A 119 16.87 -15.08 -13.46
C GLN A 119 16.07 -15.21 -14.76
N LEU A 120 16.43 -14.42 -15.78
CA LEU A 120 15.73 -14.41 -17.07
C LEU A 120 15.95 -15.69 -17.90
N LYS A 121 17.00 -16.48 -17.62
CA LYS A 121 17.28 -17.77 -18.29
C LYS A 121 16.19 -18.81 -18.13
N GLN A 122 15.31 -18.66 -17.14
CA GLN A 122 14.17 -19.57 -16.94
C GLN A 122 13.18 -19.55 -18.12
N ARG A 123 13.16 -18.47 -18.92
CA ARG A 123 12.29 -18.30 -20.09
C ARG A 123 13.10 -17.83 -21.30
N PRO A 124 13.94 -18.71 -21.85
CA PRO A 124 14.99 -18.30 -22.79
C PRO A 124 14.47 -17.67 -24.09
N PHE A 125 13.29 -18.05 -24.55
CA PHE A 125 12.72 -17.60 -25.83
C PHE A 125 11.68 -16.47 -25.70
N GLN A 126 11.39 -16.00 -24.49
CA GLN A 126 10.47 -14.89 -24.27
C GLN A 126 11.24 -13.57 -24.11
N ALA A 127 10.70 -12.52 -24.71
CA ALA A 127 11.19 -11.18 -24.48
C ALA A 127 10.92 -10.77 -23.02
N GLN A 128 11.96 -10.36 -22.29
CA GLN A 128 11.88 -10.05 -20.87
C GLN A 128 12.57 -8.71 -20.60
N THR A 129 11.93 -7.84 -19.81
CA THR A 129 12.45 -6.52 -19.49
C THR A 129 13.59 -6.61 -18.47
N VAL A 130 14.72 -5.99 -18.78
CA VAL A 130 15.91 -5.88 -17.91
C VAL A 130 15.93 -4.54 -17.19
N VAL A 131 15.73 -3.45 -17.94
CA VAL A 131 15.72 -2.08 -17.40
C VAL A 131 14.45 -1.39 -17.87
N ARG A 132 13.73 -0.78 -16.94
CA ARG A 132 12.48 -0.04 -17.20
C ARG A 132 12.76 1.44 -17.33
N ASP A 133 11.89 2.13 -18.06
CA ASP A 133 11.78 3.58 -18.10
C ASP A 133 13.10 4.28 -18.40
N LEU A 134 13.67 3.95 -19.57
CA LEU A 134 14.93 4.54 -20.01
C LEU A 134 14.78 6.04 -20.30
N GLU A 135 15.76 6.79 -19.85
CA GLU A 135 15.91 8.20 -20.20
C GLU A 135 16.29 8.36 -21.69
N LYS A 136 16.02 9.54 -22.23
CA LYS A 136 16.26 9.83 -23.66
C LYS A 136 17.73 9.57 -24.07
N GLU A 137 18.66 9.94 -23.22
CA GLU A 137 20.10 9.76 -23.42
C GLU A 137 20.49 8.28 -23.45
N GLN A 138 19.86 7.46 -22.59
CA GLN A 138 20.06 6.01 -22.54
C GLN A 138 19.48 5.33 -23.78
N ILE A 139 18.29 5.76 -24.25
CA ILE A 139 17.68 5.25 -25.49
C ILE A 139 18.60 5.50 -26.67
N ILE A 140 19.14 6.73 -26.82
CA ILE A 140 20.06 7.10 -27.89
C ILE A 140 21.32 6.24 -27.81
N ALA A 141 21.94 6.11 -26.63
CA ALA A 141 23.16 5.34 -26.44
C ALA A 141 22.99 3.84 -26.77
N VAL A 142 21.82 3.27 -26.46
CA VAL A 142 21.49 1.88 -26.83
C VAL A 142 21.30 1.74 -28.35
N GLU A 143 20.52 2.64 -28.99
CA GLU A 143 20.26 2.57 -30.43
C GLU A 143 21.56 2.77 -31.24
N GLU A 144 22.44 3.68 -30.88
CA GLU A 144 23.74 3.88 -31.52
C GLU A 144 24.63 2.64 -31.46
N GLN A 145 24.51 1.84 -30.40
CA GLN A 145 25.31 0.64 -30.17
C GLN A 145 24.54 -0.66 -30.43
N LYS A 146 23.36 -0.60 -31.02
CA LYS A 146 22.46 -1.74 -31.23
C LYS A 146 23.14 -2.95 -31.88
N TYR A 147 24.09 -2.71 -32.80
CA TYR A 147 24.86 -3.77 -33.45
C TYR A 147 25.69 -4.63 -32.49
N LYS A 148 25.97 -4.15 -31.25
CA LYS A 148 26.67 -4.87 -30.20
C LYS A 148 25.73 -5.68 -29.32
N PHE A 149 24.42 -5.40 -29.34
CA PHE A 149 23.42 -5.97 -28.46
C PHE A 149 22.50 -6.91 -29.23
N LYS A 150 23.03 -8.07 -29.67
CA LYS A 150 22.18 -9.13 -30.25
C LYS A 150 21.18 -9.63 -29.21
N GLY A 151 19.97 -9.93 -29.64
CA GLY A 151 18.92 -10.43 -28.75
C GLY A 151 18.30 -9.36 -27.83
N THR A 152 18.53 -8.08 -28.13
CA THR A 152 17.95 -6.98 -27.34
C THR A 152 16.95 -6.17 -28.15
N LEU A 153 15.96 -5.60 -27.46
CA LEU A 153 14.88 -4.81 -28.03
C LEU A 153 14.60 -3.60 -27.15
N LEU A 154 14.22 -2.48 -27.76
CA LEU A 154 13.56 -1.40 -27.05
C LEU A 154 12.05 -1.56 -27.23
N THR A 155 11.34 -1.74 -26.14
CA THR A 155 9.88 -1.93 -26.14
C THR A 155 9.20 -0.76 -25.45
N VAL A 156 8.08 -0.28 -26.01
CA VAL A 156 7.26 0.74 -25.37
C VAL A 156 6.18 0.04 -24.56
N GLN A 157 6.14 0.32 -23.25
CA GLN A 157 5.17 -0.27 -22.33
C GLN A 157 4.52 0.81 -21.46
N PRO A 158 3.28 0.59 -20.96
CA PRO A 158 2.64 1.51 -20.04
C PRO A 158 3.31 1.42 -18.66
N GLU A 159 3.86 2.54 -18.19
CA GLU A 159 4.39 2.67 -16.84
C GLU A 159 3.50 3.54 -15.97
N ARG A 160 3.39 3.20 -14.68
CA ARG A 160 2.53 3.88 -13.72
C ARG A 160 3.03 5.30 -13.44
N LYS A 161 2.11 6.27 -13.37
CA LYS A 161 2.42 7.68 -13.10
C LYS A 161 1.52 8.23 -12.00
N TYR A 162 2.10 8.63 -10.89
CA TYR A 162 1.45 9.32 -9.78
C TYR A 162 1.58 10.83 -10.02
N LEU A 163 0.44 11.51 -10.25
CA LEU A 163 0.45 12.88 -10.78
C LEU A 163 0.85 13.93 -9.74
N TYR A 164 0.58 13.66 -8.46
CA TYR A 164 0.78 14.63 -7.37
C TYR A 164 1.86 14.17 -6.38
N GLN A 165 2.91 13.49 -6.88
CA GLN A 165 4.06 13.03 -6.08
C GLN A 165 3.63 12.29 -4.81
N ASP A 166 3.88 12.85 -3.61
CA ASP A 166 3.64 12.22 -2.32
C ASP A 166 2.18 12.33 -1.81
N LEU A 167 1.26 12.94 -2.61
CA LEU A 167 -0.14 13.05 -2.24
C LEU A 167 -0.74 11.68 -1.95
N ALA A 168 -1.22 11.50 -0.72
CA ALA A 168 -1.87 10.27 -0.27
C ALA A 168 -1.03 8.99 -0.51
N ALA A 169 0.31 9.07 -0.52
CA ALA A 169 1.20 7.97 -0.92
C ALA A 169 0.92 6.66 -0.18
N HIS A 170 0.70 6.70 1.13
CA HIS A 170 0.42 5.51 1.93
C HIS A 170 -0.96 4.90 1.64
N LEU A 171 -1.93 5.74 1.25
CA LEU A 171 -3.25 5.31 0.84
C LEU A 171 -3.23 4.72 -0.56
N LEU A 172 -2.70 5.46 -1.53
CA LEU A 172 -2.63 5.02 -2.92
C LEU A 172 -1.72 3.81 -3.08
N GLY A 173 -0.59 3.82 -2.38
CA GLY A 173 0.43 2.78 -2.48
C GLY A 173 1.32 2.96 -3.70
N TYR A 174 2.03 1.90 -4.07
CA TYR A 174 2.91 1.87 -5.24
C TYR A 174 2.92 0.49 -5.90
N VAL A 175 3.39 0.44 -7.11
CA VAL A 175 3.57 -0.79 -7.90
C VAL A 175 5.05 -1.12 -8.04
N ASN A 176 5.37 -2.42 -8.13
CA ASN A 176 6.72 -2.90 -8.47
C ASN A 176 6.65 -4.35 -9.00
N GLU A 177 7.78 -4.89 -9.44
CA GLU A 177 7.87 -6.29 -9.87
C GLU A 177 7.44 -7.26 -8.75
N ILE A 178 6.74 -8.31 -9.15
CA ILE A 178 6.33 -9.38 -8.25
C ILE A 178 7.56 -10.09 -7.67
N SER A 179 7.55 -10.34 -6.36
CA SER A 179 8.63 -11.09 -5.68
C SER A 179 8.44 -12.60 -5.81
N GLU A 180 9.52 -13.36 -5.58
CA GLU A 180 9.46 -14.83 -5.57
C GLU A 180 8.50 -15.36 -4.50
N GLU A 181 8.41 -14.69 -3.34
CA GLU A 181 7.48 -15.04 -2.27
C GLU A 181 6.03 -14.80 -2.69
N GLU A 182 5.76 -13.69 -3.38
CA GLU A 182 4.42 -13.36 -3.88
C GLU A 182 3.96 -14.34 -4.97
N LEU A 183 4.87 -14.81 -5.84
CA LEU A 183 4.58 -15.84 -6.86
C LEU A 183 4.11 -17.16 -6.26
N GLN A 184 4.51 -17.49 -5.02
CA GLN A 184 4.06 -18.68 -4.32
C GLN A 184 2.65 -18.53 -3.73
N SER A 185 2.12 -17.30 -3.66
CA SER A 185 0.80 -17.02 -3.14
C SER A 185 -0.29 -17.47 -4.13
N SER A 186 -1.39 -18.00 -3.60
CA SER A 186 -2.56 -18.40 -4.40
C SER A 186 -3.15 -17.26 -5.26
N ASN A 187 -2.98 -16.02 -4.83
CA ASN A 187 -3.53 -14.84 -5.52
C ASN A 187 -2.77 -14.50 -6.82
N TYR A 188 -1.55 -14.99 -6.98
CA TYR A 188 -0.66 -14.61 -8.08
C TYR A 188 -0.17 -15.79 -8.93
N GLN A 189 -0.77 -16.98 -8.80
CA GLN A 189 -0.37 -18.20 -9.53
C GLN A 189 -0.38 -18.08 -11.07
N HIS A 190 -1.17 -17.13 -11.59
CA HIS A 190 -1.28 -16.85 -13.02
C HIS A 190 -0.26 -15.83 -13.52
N LEU A 191 0.54 -15.28 -12.62
CA LEU A 191 1.58 -14.30 -12.92
C LEU A 191 2.95 -14.94 -13.07
N SER A 192 3.86 -14.13 -13.54
CA SER A 192 5.21 -14.52 -13.88
C SER A 192 6.21 -13.53 -13.31
N GLY A 193 7.44 -13.95 -13.09
CA GLY A 193 8.52 -13.02 -12.72
C GLY A 193 8.64 -11.89 -13.74
N GLY A 194 8.82 -10.66 -13.26
CA GLY A 194 8.82 -9.45 -14.08
C GLY A 194 7.46 -8.76 -14.21
N ASP A 195 6.36 -9.41 -13.81
CA ASP A 195 5.03 -8.79 -13.81
C ASP A 195 4.92 -7.71 -12.73
N ILE A 196 4.21 -6.63 -13.06
CA ILE A 196 4.01 -5.51 -12.14
C ILE A 196 2.73 -5.73 -11.33
N VAL A 197 2.88 -5.64 -10.01
CA VAL A 197 1.79 -5.79 -9.04
C VAL A 197 1.77 -4.65 -8.04
N GLY A 198 0.62 -4.40 -7.43
CA GLY A 198 0.50 -3.47 -6.32
C GLY A 198 1.22 -4.00 -5.06
N LYS A 199 2.05 -3.15 -4.44
CA LYS A 199 2.85 -3.52 -3.25
C LYS A 199 2.25 -3.04 -1.95
N SER A 200 1.53 -1.93 -1.98
CA SER A 200 0.88 -1.33 -0.81
C SER A 200 -0.39 -0.58 -1.21
N GLY A 201 -1.15 -0.11 -0.23
CA GLY A 201 -2.30 0.76 -0.44
C GLY A 201 -3.39 0.18 -1.34
N ILE A 202 -4.11 1.07 -2.00
CA ILE A 202 -5.18 0.77 -2.99
C ILE A 202 -4.61 -0.04 -4.16
N GLU A 203 -3.41 0.27 -4.63
CA GLU A 203 -2.74 -0.47 -5.69
C GLU A 203 -2.63 -1.97 -5.39
N LYS A 204 -2.37 -2.34 -4.11
CA LYS A 204 -2.29 -3.74 -3.68
C LYS A 204 -3.66 -4.36 -3.41
N TYR A 205 -4.52 -3.64 -2.69
CA TYR A 205 -5.80 -4.21 -2.26
C TYR A 205 -6.72 -4.48 -3.45
N TYR A 206 -6.69 -3.59 -4.45
CA TYR A 206 -7.50 -3.67 -5.66
C TYR A 206 -6.69 -4.10 -6.90
N ASP A 207 -5.51 -4.70 -6.73
CA ASP A 207 -4.62 -5.08 -7.82
C ASP A 207 -5.32 -5.92 -8.91
N ALA A 208 -6.18 -6.86 -8.51
CA ALA A 208 -6.91 -7.72 -9.44
C ALA A 208 -7.87 -6.93 -10.38
N TYR A 209 -8.38 -5.79 -9.93
CA TYR A 209 -9.22 -4.91 -10.76
C TYR A 209 -8.39 -3.97 -11.60
N LEU A 210 -7.31 -3.44 -11.03
CA LEU A 210 -6.45 -2.44 -11.69
C LEU A 210 -5.58 -3.02 -12.79
N ARG A 211 -5.15 -4.26 -12.68
CA ARG A 211 -4.09 -4.88 -13.51
C ARG A 211 -4.63 -5.28 -14.86
N GLY A 212 -5.35 -5.06 -15.60
CA GLY A 212 -5.75 -5.52 -16.93
C GLY A 212 -5.36 -6.96 -17.30
N THR A 213 -5.56 -7.29 -18.54
CA THR A 213 -5.19 -8.58 -19.13
C THR A 213 -4.20 -8.34 -20.27
N LYS A 214 -3.02 -8.97 -20.19
CA LYS A 214 -1.96 -8.83 -21.20
C LYS A 214 -2.42 -9.29 -22.58
N GLY A 215 -1.96 -8.59 -23.59
CA GLY A 215 -2.01 -9.01 -24.98
C GLY A 215 -0.80 -9.85 -25.38
N SER A 216 -0.80 -10.29 -26.62
CA SER A 216 0.34 -10.99 -27.23
C SER A 216 0.43 -10.68 -28.72
N LYS A 217 1.66 -10.51 -29.20
CA LYS A 217 1.95 -10.29 -30.60
C LYS A 217 2.94 -11.34 -31.10
N GLU A 218 2.55 -12.13 -32.09
CA GLU A 218 3.44 -13.06 -32.77
C GLU A 218 3.96 -12.39 -34.06
N VAL A 219 5.26 -12.17 -34.12
CA VAL A 219 5.91 -11.48 -35.22
C VAL A 219 6.95 -12.37 -35.89
N GLU A 220 7.01 -12.30 -37.24
CA GLU A 220 8.12 -12.84 -38.00
C GLU A 220 9.26 -11.82 -38.03
N VAL A 221 10.47 -12.25 -37.75
CA VAL A 221 11.65 -11.40 -37.73
C VAL A 221 12.69 -11.84 -38.77
N ASP A 222 13.43 -10.85 -39.32
CA ASP A 222 14.58 -11.12 -40.18
C ASP A 222 15.82 -11.59 -39.40
N ALA A 223 16.90 -11.90 -40.14
CA ALA A 223 18.17 -12.34 -39.54
C ALA A 223 18.84 -11.29 -38.61
N LEU A 224 18.36 -10.03 -38.62
CA LEU A 224 18.80 -8.95 -37.75
C LEU A 224 17.84 -8.73 -36.57
N GLY A 225 16.80 -9.56 -36.49
CA GLY A 225 15.79 -9.46 -35.42
C GLY A 225 14.75 -8.34 -35.64
N ARG A 226 14.65 -7.77 -36.85
CA ARG A 226 13.65 -6.73 -37.17
C ARG A 226 12.34 -7.37 -37.58
N GLU A 227 11.24 -6.83 -37.06
CA GLU A 227 9.88 -7.26 -37.42
C GLU A 227 9.65 -7.09 -38.94
N VAL A 228 9.27 -8.16 -39.60
CA VAL A 228 8.93 -8.22 -41.02
C VAL A 228 7.43 -8.31 -41.22
N LEU A 229 6.77 -9.15 -40.42
CA LEU A 229 5.34 -9.40 -40.54
C LEU A 229 4.74 -9.73 -39.15
N THR A 230 3.57 -9.17 -38.86
CA THR A 230 2.74 -9.58 -37.74
C THR A 230 1.85 -10.75 -38.16
N LEU A 231 2.05 -11.92 -37.51
CA LEU A 231 1.30 -13.14 -37.80
C LEU A 231 -0.02 -13.19 -37.02
N LYS A 232 0.03 -12.75 -35.77
CA LYS A 232 -1.14 -12.74 -34.86
C LYS A 232 -0.97 -11.62 -33.85
N SER A 233 -2.05 -10.93 -33.51
CA SER A 233 -2.10 -9.96 -32.43
C SER A 233 -3.35 -10.18 -31.61
N VAL A 234 -3.18 -10.18 -30.29
CA VAL A 234 -4.24 -10.13 -29.30
C VAL A 234 -4.02 -8.87 -28.49
N GLU A 235 -4.90 -7.90 -28.67
CA GLU A 235 -4.79 -6.60 -27.98
C GLU A 235 -4.89 -6.77 -26.45
N PRO A 236 -4.11 -6.04 -25.69
CA PRO A 236 -4.23 -6.02 -24.24
C PRO A 236 -5.54 -5.34 -23.82
N ILE A 237 -6.12 -5.83 -22.73
CA ILE A 237 -7.33 -5.23 -22.14
C ILE A 237 -6.89 -4.44 -20.90
N ALA A 238 -7.09 -3.14 -20.92
CA ALA A 238 -6.77 -2.26 -19.79
C ALA A 238 -7.53 -2.65 -18.52
N GLY A 239 -6.93 -2.36 -17.37
CA GLY A 239 -7.57 -2.58 -16.07
C GLY A 239 -8.76 -1.65 -15.84
N ASN A 240 -9.54 -1.93 -14.81
CA ASN A 240 -10.72 -1.15 -14.45
C ASN A 240 -10.34 0.09 -13.65
N ASP A 241 -11.04 1.18 -13.88
CA ASP A 241 -10.83 2.44 -13.20
C ASP A 241 -11.45 2.45 -11.81
N ILE A 242 -10.78 3.10 -10.87
CA ILE A 242 -11.23 3.20 -9.48
C ILE A 242 -11.52 4.66 -9.14
N TYR A 243 -12.73 4.91 -8.63
CA TYR A 243 -13.13 6.19 -8.06
C TYR A 243 -13.11 6.08 -6.54
N LEU A 244 -12.30 6.94 -5.91
CA LEU A 244 -12.15 6.98 -4.47
C LEU A 244 -13.23 7.86 -3.81
N THR A 245 -13.37 7.70 -2.49
CA THR A 245 -14.16 8.61 -1.65
C THR A 245 -13.35 9.84 -1.21
N ILE A 246 -12.05 9.84 -1.45
CA ILE A 246 -11.10 10.87 -1.05
C ILE A 246 -11.35 12.17 -1.80
N ASP A 247 -11.32 13.28 -1.07
CA ASP A 247 -11.22 14.64 -1.63
C ASP A 247 -9.75 15.01 -1.73
N SER A 248 -9.23 15.09 -2.95
CA SER A 248 -7.80 15.37 -3.17
C SER A 248 -7.36 16.73 -2.66
N LYS A 249 -8.24 17.75 -2.70
CA LYS A 249 -7.94 19.09 -2.17
C LYS A 249 -7.87 19.09 -0.64
N LEU A 250 -8.82 18.42 0.02
CA LEU A 250 -8.79 18.25 1.47
C LEU A 250 -7.56 17.44 1.91
N GLN A 251 -7.25 16.37 1.18
CA GLN A 251 -6.06 15.53 1.43
C GLN A 251 -4.78 16.36 1.34
N LEU A 252 -4.62 17.17 0.30
CA LEU A 252 -3.46 18.04 0.10
C LEU A 252 -3.35 19.07 1.22
N TYR A 253 -4.43 19.78 1.53
CA TYR A 253 -4.46 20.76 2.60
C TYR A 253 -4.00 20.18 3.94
N ILE A 254 -4.49 18.99 4.30
CA ILE A 254 -4.10 18.34 5.54
C ILE A 254 -2.63 17.94 5.50
N GLN A 255 -2.14 17.45 4.37
CA GLN A 255 -0.76 17.03 4.19
C GLN A 255 0.19 18.23 4.35
N GLU A 256 -0.14 19.37 3.79
CA GLU A 256 0.58 20.64 3.97
C GLU A 256 0.54 21.13 5.43
N LEU A 257 -0.64 21.09 6.07
CA LEU A 257 -0.82 21.49 7.47
C LEU A 257 0.01 20.60 8.44
N MET A 258 0.22 19.34 8.08
CA MET A 258 1.02 18.39 8.86
C MET A 258 2.48 18.29 8.38
N ALA A 259 2.93 19.14 7.47
CA ALA A 259 4.29 19.10 6.97
C ALA A 259 5.32 19.26 8.10
N GLY A 260 6.34 18.41 8.10
CA GLY A 260 7.38 18.37 9.13
C GLY A 260 6.97 17.71 10.46
N LEU A 261 5.72 17.29 10.60
CA LEU A 261 5.25 16.49 11.72
C LEU A 261 5.31 14.99 11.41
N LYS A 262 5.34 14.16 12.44
CA LYS A 262 5.12 12.72 12.33
C LYS A 262 3.75 12.41 12.90
N GLY A 263 2.90 11.75 12.14
CA GLY A 263 1.55 11.49 12.63
C GLY A 263 0.56 11.16 11.54
N THR A 264 -0.72 11.27 11.87
CA THR A 264 -1.81 10.99 10.94
C THR A 264 -3.03 11.86 11.22
N ALA A 265 -3.79 12.18 10.16
CA ALA A 265 -5.12 12.73 10.26
C ALA A 265 -6.08 11.91 9.40
N ILE A 266 -7.24 11.57 9.97
CA ILE A 266 -8.27 10.74 9.33
C ILE A 266 -9.58 11.48 9.43
N ILE A 267 -10.29 11.59 8.30
CA ILE A 267 -11.61 12.24 8.23
C ILE A 267 -12.55 11.34 7.48
N THR A 268 -13.70 11.08 8.08
CA THR A 268 -14.79 10.32 7.44
C THR A 268 -16.09 11.13 7.43
N GLU A 269 -16.93 10.85 6.47
CA GLU A 269 -18.33 11.23 6.52
C GLU A 269 -19.03 10.42 7.62
N ALA A 270 -19.71 11.10 8.54
CA ALA A 270 -20.16 10.49 9.78
C ALA A 270 -21.12 9.31 9.58
N ASN A 271 -22.06 9.41 8.61
CA ASN A 271 -23.21 8.50 8.47
C ASN A 271 -23.06 7.50 7.31
N SER A 272 -21.86 7.34 6.73
CA SER A 272 -21.68 6.49 5.56
C SER A 272 -20.47 5.58 5.64
N GLY A 273 -19.48 5.92 6.45
CA GLY A 273 -18.19 5.25 6.48
C GLY A 273 -17.25 5.64 5.33
N LYS A 274 -17.62 6.60 4.48
CA LYS A 274 -16.75 7.14 3.43
C LYS A 274 -15.58 7.88 4.05
N ILE A 275 -14.36 7.47 3.69
CA ILE A 275 -13.14 8.17 4.12
C ILE A 275 -12.89 9.31 3.15
N LEU A 276 -12.91 10.55 3.65
CA LEU A 276 -12.74 11.76 2.84
C LEU A 276 -11.28 12.18 2.72
N ALA A 277 -10.48 11.90 3.74
CA ALA A 277 -9.03 12.09 3.73
C ALA A 277 -8.37 11.14 4.75
N MET A 278 -7.18 10.65 4.42
CA MET A 278 -6.35 9.84 5.29
C MET A 278 -4.88 10.15 5.03
N VAL A 279 -4.31 10.99 5.87
CA VAL A 279 -2.92 11.45 5.78
C VAL A 279 -2.05 10.70 6.75
N SER A 280 -0.90 10.21 6.31
CA SER A 280 0.16 9.68 7.15
C SER A 280 1.46 10.41 6.82
N GLN A 281 2.08 11.05 7.80
CA GLN A 281 3.33 11.81 7.65
C GLN A 281 4.47 11.20 8.48
N PRO A 282 5.73 11.28 7.97
CA PRO A 282 6.13 11.78 6.65
C PRO A 282 5.71 10.84 5.51
N GLY A 283 5.47 11.44 4.34
CA GLY A 283 5.15 10.73 3.09
C GLY A 283 6.39 10.36 2.27
N TYR A 284 6.16 9.77 1.10
CA TYR A 284 7.17 9.45 0.09
C TYR A 284 6.58 9.62 -1.31
N ASP A 285 7.40 9.82 -2.33
CA ASP A 285 6.93 9.84 -3.72
C ASP A 285 6.84 8.41 -4.28
N PRO A 286 5.64 7.88 -4.60
CA PRO A 286 5.48 6.55 -5.18
C PRO A 286 6.14 6.38 -6.54
N ASN A 287 6.38 7.46 -7.30
CA ASN A 287 7.09 7.41 -8.57
C ASN A 287 8.53 6.88 -8.43
N LEU A 288 9.14 7.00 -7.26
CA LEU A 288 10.45 6.40 -6.99
C LEU A 288 10.47 4.88 -7.21
N PHE A 289 9.34 4.20 -7.00
CA PHE A 289 9.24 2.74 -7.12
C PHE A 289 8.86 2.25 -8.52
N THR A 290 8.47 3.14 -9.42
CA THR A 290 8.21 2.81 -10.84
C THR A 290 9.48 2.77 -11.68
N GLN A 291 10.55 3.38 -11.19
CA GLN A 291 11.88 3.39 -11.78
C GLN A 291 12.80 2.39 -11.07
N GLN A 292 13.95 2.15 -11.66
CA GLN A 292 14.96 1.32 -11.03
C GLN A 292 15.65 2.08 -9.90
N ILE A 293 15.44 1.62 -8.67
CA ILE A 293 16.04 2.22 -7.46
C ILE A 293 17.39 1.57 -7.21
N SER A 294 18.43 2.37 -6.91
CA SER A 294 19.72 1.84 -6.46
C SER A 294 19.58 1.17 -5.07
N ILE A 295 20.48 0.23 -4.76
CA ILE A 295 20.52 -0.43 -3.46
C ILE A 295 20.66 0.60 -2.32
N GLU A 296 21.46 1.63 -2.53
CA GLU A 296 21.69 2.70 -1.56
C GLU A 296 20.43 3.54 -1.32
N GLN A 297 19.71 3.91 -2.38
CA GLN A 297 18.42 4.61 -2.28
C GLN A 297 17.39 3.75 -1.54
N TRP A 298 17.28 2.47 -1.90
CA TRP A 298 16.39 1.53 -1.23
C TRP A 298 16.71 1.39 0.27
N GLN A 299 17.99 1.20 0.61
CA GLN A 299 18.45 1.14 2.01
C GLN A 299 18.13 2.44 2.76
N GLY A 300 18.33 3.59 2.12
CA GLY A 300 17.97 4.90 2.69
C GLY A 300 16.49 5.04 3.01
N ILE A 301 15.62 4.48 2.17
CA ILE A 301 14.16 4.46 2.37
C ILE A 301 13.78 3.49 3.50
N VAL A 302 14.24 2.23 3.43
CA VAL A 302 13.85 1.16 4.37
C VAL A 302 14.39 1.41 5.78
N HIS A 303 15.61 1.93 5.89
CA HIS A 303 16.25 2.21 7.18
C HIS A 303 16.12 3.69 7.61
N SER A 304 15.20 4.42 6.98
CA SER A 304 14.87 5.78 7.41
C SER A 304 14.46 5.79 8.89
N LYS A 305 15.09 6.66 9.69
CA LYS A 305 14.73 6.84 11.11
C LYS A 305 13.27 7.27 11.31
N ASP A 306 12.67 7.81 10.26
CA ASP A 306 11.30 8.31 10.27
C ASP A 306 10.27 7.27 9.83
N ASN A 307 10.71 6.04 9.45
CA ASN A 307 9.84 4.97 8.96
C ASN A 307 8.84 5.48 7.91
N ILE A 308 9.35 6.13 6.86
CA ILE A 308 8.54 6.83 5.85
C ILE A 308 7.58 5.93 5.09
N LEU A 309 7.84 4.62 5.02
CA LEU A 309 6.93 3.65 4.39
C LEU A 309 5.78 3.19 5.30
N CYS A 310 5.85 3.49 6.60
CA CYS A 310 4.83 3.09 7.55
C CYS A 310 3.56 3.93 7.39
N ASN A 311 2.44 3.30 7.04
CA ASN A 311 1.14 3.95 7.14
C ASN A 311 0.74 4.05 8.61
N ARG A 312 1.05 5.20 9.23
CA ARG A 312 0.80 5.43 10.67
C ARG A 312 -0.66 5.30 11.05
N SER A 313 -1.58 5.50 10.11
CA SER A 313 -3.00 5.38 10.38
C SER A 313 -3.41 3.97 10.82
N ILE A 314 -2.84 2.93 10.19
CA ILE A 314 -3.24 1.53 10.36
C ILE A 314 -2.11 0.60 10.80
N GLN A 315 -0.84 1.03 10.69
CA GLN A 315 0.35 0.22 11.01
C GLN A 315 1.13 0.76 12.23
N GLY A 316 0.91 2.01 12.62
CA GLY A 316 1.42 2.55 13.88
C GLY A 316 0.54 2.11 15.05
N VAL A 317 1.14 1.64 16.16
CA VAL A 317 0.41 1.29 17.38
C VAL A 317 0.91 2.13 18.55
N TYR A 318 -0.02 2.82 19.20
CA TYR A 318 0.28 3.82 20.21
C TYR A 318 -0.70 3.72 21.39
N PRO A 319 -0.30 4.13 22.61
CA PRO A 319 -1.26 4.31 23.69
C PRO A 319 -2.27 5.41 23.31
N PRO A 320 -3.59 5.19 23.46
CA PRO A 320 -4.59 6.20 23.12
C PRO A 320 -4.67 7.35 24.12
N GLY A 321 -4.11 7.17 25.32
CA GLY A 321 -4.17 8.15 26.37
C GLY A 321 -5.61 8.53 26.73
N SER A 322 -5.82 9.80 27.07
CA SER A 322 -7.13 10.30 27.53
C SER A 322 -8.29 10.17 26.54
N VAL A 323 -8.05 9.79 25.29
CA VAL A 323 -9.14 9.50 24.33
C VAL A 323 -9.89 8.23 24.77
N PHE A 324 -9.20 7.25 25.35
CA PHE A 324 -9.79 6.03 25.87
C PHE A 324 -10.78 6.29 27.03
N LYS A 325 -10.68 7.43 27.71
CA LYS A 325 -11.63 7.80 28.78
C LYS A 325 -13.08 7.86 28.28
N LEU A 326 -13.32 8.02 26.98
CA LEU A 326 -14.66 7.91 26.41
C LEU A 326 -15.24 6.50 26.59
N ILE A 327 -14.44 5.47 26.35
CA ILE A 327 -14.82 4.07 26.61
C ILE A 327 -15.04 3.82 28.09
N THR A 328 -14.11 4.30 28.94
CA THR A 328 -14.25 4.17 30.39
C THR A 328 -15.50 4.89 30.92
N ALA A 329 -15.86 6.05 30.34
CA ALA A 329 -17.06 6.80 30.69
C ALA A 329 -18.33 6.03 30.29
N ILE A 330 -18.37 5.50 29.06
CA ILE A 330 -19.49 4.67 28.59
C ILE A 330 -19.67 3.45 29.49
N ALA A 331 -18.59 2.71 29.75
CA ALA A 331 -18.62 1.54 30.62
C ALA A 331 -19.09 1.88 32.03
N ALA A 332 -18.65 3.02 32.58
CA ALA A 332 -19.01 3.43 33.95
C ALA A 332 -20.51 3.76 34.06
N LEU A 333 -21.13 4.35 33.07
CA LEU A 333 -22.58 4.63 33.04
C LEU A 333 -23.39 3.35 32.84
N GLU A 334 -23.04 2.53 31.85
CA GLU A 334 -23.77 1.29 31.52
C GLU A 334 -23.74 0.27 32.68
N GLU A 335 -22.61 0.21 33.38
CA GLU A 335 -22.44 -0.70 34.53
C GLU A 335 -22.89 -0.10 35.86
N GLY A 336 -23.47 1.10 35.87
CA GLY A 336 -23.92 1.78 37.05
C GLY A 336 -22.78 2.09 38.06
N ALA A 337 -21.53 2.14 37.56
CA ALA A 337 -20.37 2.48 38.41
C ALA A 337 -20.35 3.96 38.82
N VAL A 338 -21.09 4.81 38.11
CA VAL A 338 -21.27 6.24 38.42
C VAL A 338 -22.65 6.70 37.95
N GLY A 339 -23.28 7.56 38.74
CA GLY A 339 -24.50 8.30 38.36
C GLY A 339 -24.16 9.69 37.85
N LEU A 340 -25.08 10.30 37.09
CA LEU A 340 -24.88 11.66 36.55
C LEU A 340 -24.77 12.73 37.65
N ASN A 341 -25.39 12.51 38.81
CA ASN A 341 -25.36 13.42 39.96
C ASN A 341 -24.17 13.20 40.88
N ASP A 342 -23.42 12.11 40.67
CA ASP A 342 -22.27 11.80 41.52
C ASP A 342 -21.16 12.84 41.30
N ARG A 343 -20.46 13.14 42.40
CA ARG A 343 -19.30 14.01 42.39
C ARG A 343 -18.12 13.32 43.05
N ILE A 344 -16.97 13.38 42.37
CA ILE A 344 -15.71 12.84 42.86
C ILE A 344 -14.73 13.99 43.06
N TYR A 345 -14.18 14.09 44.26
CA TYR A 345 -13.17 15.10 44.57
C TYR A 345 -11.80 14.71 44.04
N CYS A 346 -11.20 15.60 43.25
CA CYS A 346 -9.84 15.44 42.74
C CYS A 346 -8.87 16.35 43.47
N PRO A 347 -8.04 15.81 44.37
CA PRO A 347 -7.02 16.57 45.10
C PRO A 347 -5.69 16.73 44.31
N GLY A 348 -5.62 16.29 43.05
CA GLY A 348 -4.39 16.24 42.27
C GLY A 348 -3.70 14.87 42.21
N SER A 349 -4.11 13.93 43.07
CA SER A 349 -3.58 12.57 43.08
C SER A 349 -4.59 11.55 43.61
N PHE A 350 -4.35 10.27 43.32
CA PHE A 350 -5.13 9.12 43.81
C PHE A 350 -4.19 8.13 44.48
N LYS A 351 -4.49 7.70 45.70
CA LYS A 351 -3.72 6.71 46.43
C LYS A 351 -4.34 5.33 46.31
N LEU A 352 -3.52 4.32 46.00
CA LEU A 352 -3.89 2.91 46.01
C LEU A 352 -2.78 2.13 46.73
N GLY A 353 -3.05 1.71 47.98
CA GLY A 353 -2.01 1.16 48.88
C GLY A 353 -0.87 2.17 49.06
N ASP A 354 0.37 1.73 48.81
CA ASP A 354 1.56 2.58 48.93
C ASP A 354 1.86 3.39 47.64
N SER A 355 1.10 3.14 46.55
CA SER A 355 1.30 3.82 45.27
C SER A 355 0.45 5.07 45.15
N THR A 356 1.02 6.12 44.55
CA THR A 356 0.33 7.39 44.28
C THR A 356 0.31 7.66 42.76
N PHE A 357 -0.88 7.82 42.21
CA PHE A 357 -1.13 8.13 40.79
C PHE A 357 -1.50 9.61 40.66
N LYS A 358 -0.73 10.38 39.89
CA LYS A 358 -0.94 11.82 39.73
C LYS A 358 -2.03 12.15 38.72
N CYS A 359 -2.81 13.20 39.00
CA CYS A 359 -3.58 13.87 37.95
C CYS A 359 -2.64 14.75 37.13
N TRP A 360 -3.02 15.05 35.89
CA TRP A 360 -2.25 15.98 35.07
C TRP A 360 -2.24 17.40 35.66
N ARG A 361 -3.31 17.80 36.38
CA ARG A 361 -3.37 19.03 37.14
C ARG A 361 -2.96 18.75 38.59
N GLU A 362 -1.77 19.13 38.97
CA GLU A 362 -1.20 18.82 40.27
C GLU A 362 -1.97 19.43 41.45
N THR A 363 -2.55 20.63 41.26
CA THR A 363 -3.40 21.30 42.29
C THR A 363 -4.78 20.66 42.42
N GLY A 364 -5.11 19.67 41.58
CA GLY A 364 -6.41 19.02 41.52
C GLY A 364 -7.46 19.82 40.79
N HIS A 365 -8.58 19.17 40.49
CA HIS A 365 -9.75 19.75 39.82
C HIS A 365 -10.89 20.07 40.80
N GLY A 366 -10.75 19.75 42.10
CA GLY A 366 -11.84 19.87 43.05
C GLY A 366 -12.96 18.84 42.77
N ASN A 367 -14.20 19.23 43.07
CA ASN A 367 -15.38 18.39 42.84
C ASN A 367 -15.71 18.27 41.35
N GLN A 368 -15.66 17.07 40.85
CA GLN A 368 -15.93 16.79 39.41
C GLN A 368 -17.24 16.01 39.27
N SER A 369 -18.18 16.53 38.53
CA SER A 369 -19.31 15.77 37.96
C SER A 369 -18.82 14.89 36.81
N PHE A 370 -19.69 14.02 36.30
CA PHE A 370 -19.38 13.16 35.16
C PHE A 370 -18.98 14.00 33.91
N LEU A 371 -19.75 15.04 33.58
CA LEU A 371 -19.46 15.92 32.45
C LEU A 371 -18.19 16.76 32.67
N ASP A 372 -17.97 17.27 33.91
CA ASP A 372 -16.76 18.02 34.24
C ASP A 372 -15.51 17.15 34.12
N ALA A 373 -15.61 15.87 34.53
CA ALA A 373 -14.51 14.93 34.42
C ALA A 373 -14.10 14.63 32.97
N ILE A 374 -15.05 14.56 32.04
CA ILE A 374 -14.78 14.42 30.60
C ILE A 374 -14.15 15.71 30.07
N SER A 375 -14.76 16.87 30.37
CA SER A 375 -14.34 18.21 29.92
C SER A 375 -12.90 18.52 30.38
N ASN A 376 -12.63 18.34 31.68
CA ASN A 376 -11.32 18.59 32.29
C ASN A 376 -10.34 17.41 32.11
N SER A 377 -10.77 16.31 31.49
CA SER A 377 -9.95 15.10 31.35
C SER A 377 -9.35 14.63 32.69
N CYS A 378 -10.12 14.67 33.79
CA CYS A 378 -9.66 14.43 35.15
C CYS A 378 -9.20 12.99 35.37
N ASN A 379 -7.90 12.75 35.55
CA ASN A 379 -7.37 11.39 35.78
C ASN A 379 -7.95 10.75 37.04
N VAL A 380 -8.05 11.49 38.14
CA VAL A 380 -8.52 10.94 39.44
C VAL A 380 -9.95 10.41 39.32
N PHE A 381 -10.82 11.10 38.60
CA PHE A 381 -12.16 10.60 38.33
C PHE A 381 -12.12 9.24 37.62
N PHE A 382 -11.35 9.14 36.54
CA PHE A 382 -11.24 7.92 35.74
C PHE A 382 -10.45 6.80 36.47
N TYR A 383 -9.53 7.12 37.35
CA TYR A 383 -8.91 6.13 38.24
C TYR A 383 -9.93 5.44 39.15
N ASN A 384 -10.87 6.20 39.71
CA ASN A 384 -11.98 5.64 40.47
C ASN A 384 -12.87 4.74 39.61
N MET A 385 -13.16 5.16 38.36
CA MET A 385 -13.93 4.32 37.43
C MET A 385 -13.18 3.03 37.11
N GLY A 386 -11.88 3.09 36.83
CA GLY A 386 -11.05 1.91 36.58
C GLY A 386 -11.08 0.90 37.72
N GLN A 387 -11.05 1.36 38.99
CA GLN A 387 -11.15 0.47 40.12
C GLN A 387 -12.55 -0.14 40.29
N ARG A 388 -13.62 0.61 40.00
CA ARG A 388 -15.00 0.12 40.12
C ARG A 388 -15.36 -0.86 38.99
N LEU A 389 -14.81 -0.66 37.79
CA LEU A 389 -15.07 -1.50 36.62
C LEU A 389 -14.22 -2.77 36.61
N GLY A 390 -12.93 -2.63 36.91
CA GLY A 390 -11.96 -3.72 36.79
C GLY A 390 -11.61 -4.03 35.32
N ILE A 391 -10.64 -4.95 35.14
CA ILE A 391 -10.11 -5.29 33.80
C ILE A 391 -11.16 -5.92 32.90
N ASP A 392 -12.00 -6.82 33.41
CA ASP A 392 -12.89 -7.61 32.56
C ASP A 392 -13.93 -6.73 31.87
N LYS A 393 -14.49 -5.72 32.59
CA LYS A 393 -15.41 -4.75 31.99
C LYS A 393 -14.68 -3.78 31.04
N LEU A 394 -13.52 -3.24 31.45
CA LEU A 394 -12.74 -2.36 30.60
C LEU A 394 -12.32 -3.05 29.28
N ASN A 395 -11.87 -4.30 29.35
CA ASN A 395 -11.55 -5.10 28.18
C ASN A 395 -12.78 -5.35 27.29
N HIS A 396 -13.91 -5.75 27.90
CA HIS A 396 -15.16 -5.99 27.20
C HIS A 396 -15.61 -4.76 26.38
N TYR A 397 -15.67 -3.59 27.03
CA TYR A 397 -16.08 -2.37 26.31
C TYR A 397 -15.04 -1.93 25.28
N ALA A 398 -13.75 -2.06 25.55
CA ALA A 398 -12.70 -1.76 24.56
C ALA A 398 -12.86 -2.61 23.29
N THR A 399 -13.03 -3.93 23.44
CA THR A 399 -13.23 -4.86 22.31
C THR A 399 -14.57 -4.61 21.63
N MET A 400 -15.65 -4.35 22.39
CA MET A 400 -16.97 -4.02 21.84
C MET A 400 -16.94 -2.79 20.91
N PHE A 401 -16.05 -1.82 21.19
CA PHE A 401 -15.82 -0.65 20.32
C PHE A 401 -14.75 -0.89 19.24
N GLY A 402 -14.28 -2.13 19.03
CA GLY A 402 -13.41 -2.53 17.94
C GLY A 402 -11.92 -2.32 18.20
N LEU A 403 -11.52 -2.06 19.44
CA LEU A 403 -10.10 -2.03 19.80
C LEU A 403 -9.56 -3.46 19.96
N GLY A 404 -8.31 -3.68 19.55
CA GLY A 404 -7.68 -5.00 19.61
C GLY A 404 -8.00 -5.94 18.45
N GLU A 405 -8.81 -5.50 17.48
CA GLU A 405 -9.24 -6.24 16.31
C GLU A 405 -8.99 -5.45 15.03
N LYS A 406 -8.97 -6.11 13.87
CA LYS A 406 -8.95 -5.42 12.59
C LYS A 406 -10.30 -4.75 12.34
N THR A 407 -10.26 -3.60 11.69
CA THR A 407 -11.47 -2.88 11.30
C THR A 407 -12.01 -3.32 9.95
N ASP A 408 -11.25 -4.17 9.23
CA ASP A 408 -11.53 -4.64 7.88
C ASP A 408 -11.63 -3.48 6.84
N ILE A 409 -10.80 -2.46 7.05
CA ILE A 409 -10.62 -1.39 6.07
C ILE A 409 -10.05 -1.96 4.77
N ASP A 410 -10.42 -1.37 3.64
CA ASP A 410 -9.98 -1.76 2.30
C ASP A 410 -8.52 -1.39 1.98
N LEU A 411 -7.62 -1.62 2.93
CA LEU A 411 -6.17 -1.44 2.82
C LEU A 411 -5.43 -2.65 3.42
N PRO A 412 -4.29 -3.05 2.83
CA PRO A 412 -3.48 -4.13 3.37
C PRO A 412 -2.62 -3.68 4.55
N GLY A 413 -2.25 -4.64 5.40
CA GLY A 413 -1.25 -4.43 6.45
C GLY A 413 -1.79 -3.80 7.74
N GLU A 414 -3.10 -3.77 7.95
CA GLU A 414 -3.70 -3.30 9.20
C GLU A 414 -3.24 -4.14 10.40
N LEU A 415 -2.81 -3.45 11.48
CA LEU A 415 -2.45 -4.05 12.75
C LEU A 415 -3.64 -4.04 13.72
N THR A 416 -3.68 -5.05 14.59
CA THR A 416 -4.77 -5.22 15.57
C THR A 416 -4.60 -4.38 16.84
N GLY A 417 -3.39 -3.83 17.08
CA GLY A 417 -3.09 -3.26 18.41
C GLY A 417 -3.11 -4.32 19.52
N LEU A 418 -3.36 -3.89 20.75
CA LEU A 418 -3.40 -4.75 21.93
C LEU A 418 -4.39 -4.20 22.95
N VAL A 419 -5.44 -4.94 23.23
CA VAL A 419 -6.29 -4.73 24.41
C VAL A 419 -5.89 -5.76 25.47
N PRO A 420 -5.29 -5.35 26.60
CA PRO A 420 -4.78 -6.29 27.60
C PRO A 420 -5.91 -7.01 28.32
N SER A 421 -5.63 -8.24 28.79
CA SER A 421 -6.48 -9.03 29.67
C SER A 421 -5.66 -9.66 30.79
N GLN A 422 -6.32 -10.21 31.81
CA GLN A 422 -5.65 -10.98 32.86
C GLN A 422 -4.88 -12.17 32.30
N GLU A 423 -5.49 -12.88 31.33
CA GLU A 423 -4.87 -14.03 30.68
C GLU A 423 -3.66 -13.62 29.82
N TRP A 424 -3.78 -12.53 29.04
CA TRP A 424 -2.68 -11.98 28.26
C TRP A 424 -1.49 -11.63 29.16
N LYS A 425 -1.70 -10.92 30.26
CA LYS A 425 -0.62 -10.54 31.18
C LYS A 425 0.06 -11.76 31.80
N ARG A 426 -0.72 -12.78 32.19
CA ARG A 426 -0.19 -14.03 32.72
C ARG A 426 0.66 -14.79 31.70
N ARG A 427 0.20 -14.86 30.43
CA ARG A 427 0.94 -15.56 29.36
C ARG A 427 2.23 -14.81 28.99
N THR A 428 2.18 -13.48 28.90
CA THR A 428 3.29 -12.66 28.38
C THR A 428 4.36 -12.40 29.43
N PHE A 429 3.95 -12.10 30.68
CA PHE A 429 4.87 -11.69 31.75
C PHE A 429 4.94 -12.67 32.92
N ASN A 430 4.16 -13.75 32.91
CA ASN A 430 4.00 -14.67 34.03
C ASN A 430 3.61 -13.97 35.34
N GLN A 431 2.77 -12.94 35.24
CA GLN A 431 2.31 -12.10 36.35
C GLN A 431 0.79 -12.06 36.44
N VAL A 432 0.27 -11.87 37.65
CA VAL A 432 -1.15 -11.58 37.85
C VAL A 432 -1.48 -10.15 37.47
N TRP A 433 -2.75 -9.89 37.23
CA TRP A 433 -3.25 -8.54 37.03
C TRP A 433 -3.34 -7.82 38.38
N PHE A 434 -2.75 -6.63 38.48
CA PHE A 434 -2.77 -5.84 39.72
C PHE A 434 -3.84 -4.73 39.65
N PRO A 435 -4.40 -4.29 40.79
CA PRO A 435 -5.34 -3.17 40.81
C PRO A 435 -4.79 -1.88 40.21
N GLY A 436 -3.47 -1.64 40.26
CA GLY A 436 -2.81 -0.50 39.61
C GLY A 436 -2.85 -0.55 38.06
N ASP A 437 -2.95 -1.75 37.50
CA ASP A 437 -3.09 -1.90 36.04
C ASP A 437 -4.47 -1.35 35.55
N ASN A 438 -5.54 -1.51 36.37
CA ASN A 438 -6.85 -0.92 36.08
C ASN A 438 -6.80 0.60 35.99
N ILE A 439 -6.01 1.24 36.86
CA ILE A 439 -5.84 2.69 36.92
C ILE A 439 -5.22 3.20 35.62
N ASN A 440 -4.13 2.54 35.19
CA ASN A 440 -3.44 2.92 33.94
C ASN A 440 -4.34 2.65 32.72
N LEU A 441 -5.00 1.50 32.67
CA LEU A 441 -5.88 1.15 31.55
C LEU A 441 -7.06 2.13 31.43
N ALA A 442 -7.69 2.53 32.54
CA ALA A 442 -8.86 3.42 32.52
C ALA A 442 -8.59 4.79 31.90
N ILE A 443 -7.33 5.20 31.81
CA ILE A 443 -6.90 6.45 31.17
C ILE A 443 -6.18 6.23 29.84
N GLY A 444 -6.26 4.99 29.29
CA GLY A 444 -5.66 4.66 28.00
C GLY A 444 -4.14 4.54 28.00
N GLN A 445 -3.58 4.07 29.13
CA GLN A 445 -2.15 3.88 29.35
C GLN A 445 -1.84 2.42 29.75
N GLY A 446 -0.62 2.15 30.12
CA GLY A 446 -0.16 0.82 30.49
C GLY A 446 0.09 -0.06 29.27
N TYR A 447 -0.59 -1.20 29.19
CA TYR A 447 -0.38 -2.17 28.11
C TYR A 447 -1.28 -1.95 26.88
N LEU A 448 -2.21 -0.98 26.93
CA LEU A 448 -3.13 -0.72 25.82
C LEU A 448 -2.40 -0.05 24.66
N LEU A 449 -2.48 -0.67 23.49
CA LEU A 449 -1.95 -0.15 22.22
C LEU A 449 -3.03 -0.21 21.14
N THR A 450 -3.22 0.89 20.42
CA THR A 450 -4.24 1.00 19.38
C THR A 450 -3.64 1.65 18.13
N THR A 451 -4.19 1.33 16.97
CA THR A 451 -3.91 2.14 15.79
C THR A 451 -4.75 3.42 15.81
N PRO A 452 -4.29 4.51 15.17
CA PRO A 452 -5.12 5.72 15.01
C PRO A 452 -6.44 5.45 14.31
N PHE A 453 -6.48 4.50 13.40
CA PHE A 453 -7.70 4.13 12.71
C PHE A 453 -8.70 3.40 13.64
N GLN A 454 -8.25 2.57 14.55
CA GLN A 454 -9.12 1.98 15.59
C GLN A 454 -9.74 3.06 16.48
N ILE A 455 -8.97 4.08 16.87
CA ILE A 455 -9.47 5.22 17.64
C ILE A 455 -10.47 6.03 16.83
N HIS A 456 -10.21 6.21 15.53
CA HIS A 456 -11.15 6.86 14.63
C HIS A 456 -12.47 6.08 14.49
N ASN A 457 -12.38 4.77 14.32
CA ASN A 457 -13.55 3.88 14.25
C ASN A 457 -14.38 3.94 15.55
N MET A 458 -13.72 3.89 16.71
CA MET A 458 -14.36 4.10 18.02
C MET A 458 -15.12 5.44 18.08
N LEU A 459 -14.52 6.52 17.61
CA LEU A 459 -15.18 7.83 17.52
C LEU A 459 -16.42 7.78 16.64
N CYS A 460 -16.33 7.18 15.45
CA CYS A 460 -17.45 7.04 14.53
C CYS A 460 -18.61 6.26 15.17
N ILE A 461 -18.31 5.21 15.93
CA ILE A 461 -19.32 4.43 16.67
C ILE A 461 -20.03 5.31 17.72
N ILE A 462 -19.28 6.12 18.48
CA ILE A 462 -19.86 7.05 19.47
C ILE A 462 -20.73 8.09 18.77
N THR A 463 -20.26 8.66 17.67
CA THR A 463 -20.98 9.68 16.90
C THR A 463 -22.31 9.16 16.35
N ASN A 464 -22.35 7.90 15.92
CA ASN A 464 -23.49 7.23 15.28
C ASN A 464 -24.35 6.42 16.25
N ASP A 465 -24.34 6.71 17.54
CA ASP A 465 -25.18 6.07 18.57
C ASP A 465 -25.07 4.54 18.55
N GLY A 466 -23.84 4.04 18.38
CA GLY A 466 -23.49 2.64 18.39
C GLY A 466 -23.58 1.91 17.04
N ASN A 467 -24.03 2.55 15.97
CA ASN A 467 -23.98 1.95 14.64
C ASN A 467 -22.54 1.94 14.13
N VAL A 468 -22.07 0.76 13.70
CA VAL A 468 -20.72 0.57 13.14
C VAL A 468 -20.85 0.49 11.63
N TYR A 469 -20.46 1.54 10.94
CA TYR A 469 -20.38 1.56 9.50
C TYR A 469 -19.09 0.93 9.02
N ARG A 470 -19.16 0.12 7.93
CA ARG A 470 -17.96 -0.31 7.20
C ARG A 470 -17.28 0.93 6.63
N GLN A 471 -16.02 1.15 6.96
CA GLN A 471 -15.25 2.27 6.42
C GLN A 471 -14.53 1.85 5.14
N TYR A 472 -14.51 2.72 4.13
CA TYR A 472 -13.99 2.40 2.80
C TYR A 472 -13.46 3.62 2.06
N HIS A 473 -12.49 3.36 1.15
CA HIS A 473 -11.86 4.38 0.31
C HIS A 473 -12.37 4.36 -1.13
N VAL A 474 -12.94 3.25 -1.60
CA VAL A 474 -13.40 3.10 -2.98
C VAL A 474 -14.90 3.30 -3.06
N ASP A 475 -15.35 4.29 -3.82
CA ASP A 475 -16.77 4.54 -4.08
C ASP A 475 -17.29 3.55 -5.13
N ARG A 476 -16.58 3.42 -6.27
CA ARG A 476 -16.97 2.51 -7.35
C ARG A 476 -15.78 2.09 -8.20
N ILE A 477 -15.94 0.96 -8.89
CA ILE A 477 -15.03 0.41 -9.90
C ILE A 477 -15.76 0.40 -11.23
N VAL A 478 -15.13 0.94 -12.28
CA VAL A 478 -15.72 1.16 -13.60
C VAL A 478 -14.87 0.48 -14.66
N SER A 479 -15.51 -0.22 -15.61
CA SER A 479 -14.81 -0.81 -16.75
C SER A 479 -14.39 0.25 -17.77
N GLN A 480 -13.54 -0.13 -18.71
CA GLN A 480 -13.14 0.73 -19.82
C GLN A 480 -14.31 1.08 -20.77
N SER A 481 -15.41 0.30 -20.73
CA SER A 481 -16.66 0.61 -21.45
C SER A 481 -17.55 1.64 -20.73
N GLY A 482 -17.19 2.02 -19.50
CA GLY A 482 -17.97 2.92 -18.65
C GLY A 482 -18.99 2.22 -17.75
N ASP A 483 -19.04 0.89 -17.76
CA ASP A 483 -19.98 0.13 -16.91
C ASP A 483 -19.47 0.05 -15.47
N VAL A 484 -20.36 0.29 -14.51
CA VAL A 484 -20.04 0.15 -13.09
C VAL A 484 -20.01 -1.33 -12.72
N ILE A 485 -18.81 -1.87 -12.50
CA ILE A 485 -18.58 -3.27 -12.10
C ILE A 485 -18.95 -3.50 -10.64
N LYS A 486 -18.58 -2.53 -9.79
CA LYS A 486 -18.85 -2.59 -8.35
C LYS A 486 -19.05 -1.19 -7.80
N LYS A 487 -20.05 -1.03 -6.94
CA LYS A 487 -20.31 0.20 -6.20
C LYS A 487 -20.39 -0.14 -4.72
N TYR A 488 -19.79 0.69 -3.89
CA TYR A 488 -19.87 0.55 -2.45
C TYR A 488 -20.88 1.54 -1.90
N GLU A 489 -21.75 1.05 -1.05
CA GLU A 489 -22.81 1.85 -0.40
C GLU A 489 -22.60 1.80 1.13
N PRO A 490 -23.11 2.79 1.87
CA PRO A 490 -23.05 2.77 3.33
C PRO A 490 -23.66 1.48 3.90
N GLU A 491 -22.86 0.74 4.67
CA GLU A 491 -23.25 -0.54 5.27
C GLU A 491 -23.04 -0.50 6.79
N ILE A 492 -24.10 -0.72 7.55
CA ILE A 492 -24.02 -0.94 9.00
C ILE A 492 -23.70 -2.42 9.21
N ILE A 493 -22.46 -2.73 9.62
CA ILE A 493 -22.00 -4.11 9.81
C ILE A 493 -22.36 -4.70 11.17
N ARG A 494 -22.56 -3.84 12.19
CA ARG A 494 -23.03 -4.22 13.53
C ARG A 494 -23.52 -3.02 14.31
N LYS A 495 -24.17 -3.29 15.44
CA LYS A 495 -24.55 -2.25 16.41
C LYS A 495 -23.99 -2.60 17.78
N VAL A 496 -23.38 -1.61 18.43
CA VAL A 496 -22.88 -1.71 19.79
C VAL A 496 -24.05 -1.60 20.76
N ASN A 497 -24.11 -2.52 21.72
CA ASN A 497 -25.20 -2.56 22.70
C ASN A 497 -24.91 -1.61 23.88
N VAL A 498 -25.20 -0.34 23.70
CA VAL A 498 -25.08 0.74 24.68
C VAL A 498 -26.34 1.60 24.57
N SER A 499 -26.82 2.12 25.69
CA SER A 499 -28.05 2.92 25.73
C SER A 499 -27.89 4.26 24.98
N ALA A 500 -28.94 4.72 24.33
CA ALA A 500 -28.94 6.00 23.64
C ALA A 500 -28.68 7.18 24.61
N ASP A 501 -29.13 7.07 25.85
CA ASP A 501 -28.86 8.08 26.87
C ASP A 501 -27.38 8.17 27.22
N THR A 502 -26.69 7.04 27.31
CA THR A 502 -25.23 7.01 27.55
C THR A 502 -24.48 7.70 26.41
N PHE A 503 -24.80 7.39 25.14
CA PHE A 503 -24.20 8.08 24.01
C PHE A 503 -24.46 9.59 24.05
N ARG A 504 -25.71 9.99 24.31
CA ARG A 504 -26.09 11.41 24.41
C ARG A 504 -25.26 12.14 25.47
N VAL A 505 -25.17 11.58 26.68
CA VAL A 505 -24.43 12.18 27.80
C VAL A 505 -22.93 12.27 27.51
N VAL A 506 -22.35 11.23 26.92
CA VAL A 506 -20.91 11.23 26.56
C VAL A 506 -20.63 12.26 25.47
N LYS A 507 -21.49 12.38 24.45
CA LYS A 507 -21.38 13.41 23.40
C LYS A 507 -21.51 14.83 23.97
N GLU A 508 -22.40 15.07 24.95
CA GLU A 508 -22.47 16.35 25.67
C GLU A 508 -21.18 16.64 26.45
N GLY A 509 -20.58 15.62 27.09
CA GLY A 509 -19.26 15.76 27.70
C GLY A 509 -18.18 16.14 26.68
N MET A 510 -18.19 15.52 25.49
CA MET A 510 -17.26 15.83 24.40
C MET A 510 -17.46 17.27 23.85
N LYS A 511 -18.71 17.74 23.77
CA LYS A 511 -19.01 19.12 23.39
C LYS A 511 -18.39 20.10 24.42
N LYS A 512 -18.60 19.84 25.71
CA LYS A 512 -18.04 20.63 26.81
C LYS A 512 -16.49 20.67 26.78
N VAL A 513 -15.82 19.60 26.34
CA VAL A 513 -14.35 19.60 26.12
C VAL A 513 -13.91 20.72 25.19
N VAL A 514 -14.65 20.97 24.10
CA VAL A 514 -14.30 21.99 23.11
C VAL A 514 -14.77 23.39 23.51
N GLU A 515 -15.91 23.50 24.17
CA GLU A 515 -16.47 24.80 24.56
C GLU A 515 -15.67 25.46 25.69
N GLU A 516 -15.27 24.69 26.73
CA GLU A 516 -14.65 25.24 27.94
C GLU A 516 -13.55 24.35 28.55
N GLY A 517 -13.26 23.19 27.92
CA GLY A 517 -12.34 22.19 28.43
C GLY A 517 -11.00 22.15 27.72
N THR A 518 -10.38 20.96 27.76
CA THR A 518 -9.03 20.72 27.21
C THR A 518 -8.94 20.82 25.68
N GLY A 519 -10.06 20.77 24.99
CA GLY A 519 -10.14 20.87 23.52
C GLY A 519 -10.43 22.27 22.98
N PHE A 520 -10.37 23.32 23.82
CA PHE A 520 -10.72 24.69 23.43
C PHE A 520 -9.99 25.20 22.17
N ASN A 521 -8.75 24.75 21.96
CA ASN A 521 -7.98 25.13 20.77
C ASN A 521 -8.50 24.57 19.44
N ALA A 522 -9.45 23.62 19.47
CA ALA A 522 -10.14 23.14 18.27
C ALA A 522 -11.42 23.94 17.97
N ARG A 523 -11.82 24.89 18.83
CA ARG A 523 -13.07 25.63 18.70
C ARG A 523 -13.08 26.48 17.43
N ILE A 524 -14.23 26.45 16.75
CA ILE A 524 -14.50 27.23 15.56
C ILE A 524 -15.70 28.14 15.85
N GLU A 525 -15.57 29.44 15.60
CA GLU A 525 -16.66 30.38 15.79
C GLU A 525 -17.80 30.05 14.82
N GLY A 526 -19.03 30.03 15.34
CA GLY A 526 -20.22 29.70 14.54
C GLY A 526 -20.45 28.21 14.25
N LEU A 527 -19.56 27.31 14.66
CA LEU A 527 -19.72 25.86 14.47
C LEU A 527 -19.67 25.12 15.83
N SER A 528 -20.74 24.41 16.15
CA SER A 528 -20.74 23.53 17.33
C SER A 528 -19.99 22.24 17.03
N LEU A 529 -18.94 21.97 17.80
CA LEU A 529 -18.02 20.84 17.65
C LEU A 529 -17.95 20.06 18.98
N ALA A 530 -17.88 18.76 18.91
CA ALA A 530 -17.60 17.89 20.05
C ALA A 530 -16.28 17.15 19.83
N GLY A 531 -15.48 16.99 20.89
CA GLY A 531 -14.20 16.30 20.74
C GLY A 531 -13.59 15.87 22.07
N LYS A 532 -12.44 15.22 22.00
CA LYS A 532 -11.64 14.81 23.14
C LYS A 532 -10.15 14.89 22.82
N THR A 533 -9.40 15.57 23.66
CA THR A 533 -7.93 15.58 23.61
C THR A 533 -7.37 14.34 24.31
N GLY A 534 -6.21 13.90 23.84
CA GLY A 534 -5.40 12.88 24.50
C GLY A 534 -3.93 13.30 24.54
N THR A 535 -3.28 12.96 25.63
CA THR A 535 -1.83 13.05 25.78
C THR A 535 -1.36 11.69 26.26
N ALA A 536 -0.63 10.97 25.42
CA ALA A 536 -0.14 9.64 25.75
C ALA A 536 1.34 9.72 26.13
N GLN A 537 1.67 9.22 27.34
CA GLN A 537 3.05 9.19 27.81
C GLN A 537 3.89 8.27 26.95
N ASN A 538 5.10 8.72 26.63
CA ASN A 538 6.09 7.97 25.88
C ASN A 538 7.40 7.90 26.66
N PRO A 539 7.84 6.68 27.06
CA PRO A 539 9.10 6.52 27.78
C PRO A 539 10.36 6.88 26.97
N GLN A 540 10.23 6.96 25.62
CA GLN A 540 11.35 7.15 24.70
C GLN A 540 11.45 8.58 24.15
N GLY A 541 10.71 9.54 24.69
CA GLY A 541 10.72 10.91 24.21
C GLY A 541 9.52 11.71 24.68
N GLU A 542 9.18 12.76 23.92
CA GLU A 542 8.00 13.55 24.20
C GLU A 542 6.71 12.74 24.04
N ASN A 543 5.68 13.16 24.77
CA ASN A 543 4.36 12.55 24.71
C ASN A 543 3.76 12.61 23.31
N HIS A 544 2.82 11.73 23.02
CA HIS A 544 2.04 11.77 21.79
C HIS A 544 0.77 12.59 21.97
N GLY A 545 0.48 13.47 21.03
CA GLY A 545 -0.73 14.29 21.04
C GLY A 545 -1.86 13.67 20.22
N TRP A 546 -3.07 13.63 20.81
CA TRP A 546 -4.28 13.13 20.18
C TRP A 546 -5.41 14.17 20.23
N PHE A 547 -6.21 14.19 19.18
CA PHE A 547 -7.53 14.78 19.18
C PHE A 547 -8.49 13.93 18.36
N VAL A 548 -9.68 13.68 18.92
CA VAL A 548 -10.80 13.07 18.20
C VAL A 548 -12.02 13.96 18.32
N GLY A 549 -12.82 14.10 17.28
CA GLY A 549 -14.00 14.95 17.32
C GLY A 549 -14.91 14.78 16.11
N PHE A 550 -16.09 15.35 16.19
CA PHE A 550 -17.08 15.38 15.12
C PHE A 550 -17.79 16.72 15.04
N ALA A 551 -18.25 17.09 13.89
CA ALA A 551 -18.94 18.33 13.61
C ALA A 551 -19.99 18.18 12.50
N PRO A 552 -21.08 18.99 12.53
CA PRO A 552 -21.61 19.75 13.67
C PRO A 552 -22.12 18.84 14.81
N PHE A 553 -22.28 19.38 16.01
CA PHE A 553 -22.71 18.56 17.16
C PHE A 553 -24.10 17.95 17.00
N GLN A 554 -25.10 18.74 16.58
CA GLN A 554 -26.49 18.28 16.46
C GLN A 554 -26.69 17.28 15.31
N ASN A 555 -26.03 17.52 14.20
CA ASN A 555 -26.15 16.76 12.96
C ASN A 555 -24.75 16.43 12.44
N PRO A 556 -24.07 15.43 12.97
CA PRO A 556 -22.70 15.12 12.59
C PRO A 556 -22.56 14.84 11.10
N GLU A 557 -21.71 15.59 10.41
CA GLU A 557 -21.37 15.40 9.01
C GLU A 557 -20.02 14.70 8.86
N ILE A 558 -19.06 15.06 9.71
CA ILE A 558 -17.71 14.48 9.68
C ILE A 558 -17.25 14.05 11.06
N CYS A 559 -16.48 12.96 11.07
CA CYS A 559 -15.63 12.54 12.18
C CYS A 559 -14.18 12.81 11.82
N ILE A 560 -13.38 13.26 12.79
CA ILE A 560 -11.95 13.55 12.63
C ILE A 560 -11.13 12.95 13.74
N THR A 561 -9.98 12.40 13.40
CA THR A 561 -8.93 12.00 14.33
C THR A 561 -7.61 12.56 13.86
N VAL A 562 -6.92 13.28 14.75
CA VAL A 562 -5.56 13.78 14.54
C VAL A 562 -4.65 13.20 15.60
N PHE A 563 -3.54 12.64 15.16
CA PHE A 563 -2.48 12.09 16.00
C PHE A 563 -1.13 12.68 15.60
N VAL A 564 -0.38 13.18 16.57
CA VAL A 564 0.97 13.74 16.37
C VAL A 564 1.95 12.97 17.24
N GLU A 565 2.84 12.24 16.60
CA GLU A 565 3.91 11.46 17.23
C GLU A 565 4.92 12.44 17.85
N HIS A 566 5.23 12.27 19.16
CA HIS A 566 6.09 13.19 19.92
C HIS A 566 5.63 14.66 19.90
N GLY A 567 4.33 14.90 19.72
CA GLY A 567 3.76 16.24 19.65
C GLY A 567 3.46 16.91 21.01
N GLY A 568 3.88 16.30 22.12
CA GLY A 568 3.62 16.82 23.45
C GLY A 568 2.15 16.72 23.86
N ASP A 569 1.56 17.83 24.28
CA ASP A 569 0.16 17.89 24.71
C ASP A 569 -0.79 17.95 23.51
N GLY A 570 -1.76 17.04 23.46
CA GLY A 570 -2.76 17.00 22.38
C GLY A 570 -3.63 18.25 22.29
N SER A 571 -3.77 19.03 23.37
CA SER A 571 -4.47 20.33 23.36
C SER A 571 -3.70 21.42 22.57
N GLN A 572 -2.37 21.28 22.48
CA GLN A 572 -1.50 22.26 21.82
C GLN A 572 -1.05 21.80 20.41
N SER A 573 -1.03 20.50 20.16
CA SER A 573 -0.59 19.93 18.88
C SER A 573 -1.75 19.46 18.01
N ALA A 574 -2.50 18.45 18.44
CA ALA A 574 -3.52 17.80 17.61
C ALA A 574 -4.85 18.61 17.52
N ALA A 575 -5.26 19.27 18.60
CA ALA A 575 -6.52 20.00 18.63
C ALA A 575 -6.55 21.21 17.67
N PRO A 576 -5.52 22.08 17.60
CA PRO A 576 -5.50 23.19 16.64
C PRO A 576 -5.54 22.69 15.18
N ILE A 577 -4.77 21.64 14.87
CA ILE A 577 -4.75 21.02 13.54
C ILE A 577 -6.16 20.53 13.16
N ALA A 578 -6.84 19.84 14.09
CA ALA A 578 -8.21 19.37 13.84
C ALA A 578 -9.18 20.53 13.61
N GLY A 579 -9.05 21.63 14.38
CA GLY A 579 -9.86 22.85 14.19
C GLY A 579 -9.70 23.44 12.78
N GLU A 580 -8.45 23.60 12.32
CA GLU A 580 -8.16 24.14 10.97
C GLU A 580 -8.69 23.21 9.87
N ILE A 581 -8.55 21.89 10.00
CA ILE A 581 -9.07 20.93 9.04
C ILE A 581 -10.61 21.00 8.95
N ILE A 582 -11.30 21.01 10.09
CA ILE A 582 -12.77 21.12 10.12
C ILE A 582 -13.22 22.43 9.50
N LYS A 583 -12.57 23.54 9.84
CA LYS A 583 -12.85 24.85 9.28
C LYS A 583 -12.67 24.85 7.75
N TYR A 584 -11.58 24.30 7.25
CA TYR A 584 -11.33 24.16 5.80
C TYR A 584 -12.44 23.36 5.12
N TYR A 585 -12.83 22.20 5.68
CA TYR A 585 -13.90 21.36 5.13
C TYR A 585 -15.21 22.11 4.96
N PHE A 586 -15.67 22.85 5.98
CA PHE A 586 -16.93 23.58 5.91
C PHE A 586 -16.85 24.82 5.02
N LEU A 587 -15.71 25.52 4.97
CA LEU A 587 -15.49 26.63 4.03
C LEU A 587 -15.48 26.14 2.57
N GLN A 588 -14.84 25.03 2.29
CA GLN A 588 -14.83 24.40 0.96
C GLN A 588 -16.24 24.00 0.54
N LYS A 589 -16.99 23.34 1.41
CA LYS A 589 -18.37 22.92 1.17
C LYS A 589 -19.30 24.10 0.86
N ASN A 590 -19.12 25.23 1.51
CA ASN A 590 -19.92 26.45 1.31
C ASN A 590 -19.46 27.29 0.11
N GLY A 591 -18.49 26.82 -0.66
CA GLY A 591 -17.98 27.57 -1.82
C GLY A 591 -17.21 28.86 -1.47
N GLN A 592 -16.76 28.98 -0.22
CA GLN A 592 -16.04 30.18 0.29
C GLN A 592 -14.53 30.10 0.10
N ILE A 593 -14.00 28.96 -0.34
CA ILE A 593 -12.60 28.81 -0.71
C ILE A 593 -12.47 29.04 -2.22
N VAL A 594 -12.01 30.24 -2.57
CA VAL A 594 -11.51 30.55 -3.91
C VAL A 594 -10.05 30.05 -3.96
N GLN A 595 -9.81 29.10 -4.86
CA GLN A 595 -8.49 28.65 -5.36
C GLN A 595 -7.30 28.95 -4.44
N LEU A 596 -6.77 27.91 -3.80
CA LEU A 596 -5.35 27.86 -3.47
C LEU A 596 -4.63 27.87 -4.83
N ASN A 597 -3.79 28.88 -5.05
CA ASN A 597 -3.08 29.14 -6.30
C ASN A 597 -2.41 27.87 -6.86
N GLU A 598 -2.56 27.71 -8.19
CA GLU A 598 -1.84 26.74 -9.01
C GLU A 598 -0.32 26.84 -8.85
#